data_3bdd3ba7af8446ad27f28c97cb7df24a
#
_entry.id   3bdd3ba7af8446ad27f28c97cb7df24a
#
_cell.length_a   1.000
_cell.length_b   1.000
_cell.length_c   1.000
_cell.angle_alpha   90.00
_cell.angle_beta   90.00
_cell.angle_gamma   90.00
#
_symmetry.space_group_name_H-M   'P 1'
#
loop_
_entity.id
_entity.type
_entity.pdbx_description
1 polymer ?
#
loop_
_entity_poly.entity_id
_entity_poly.type
_entity_poly.pdbx_seq_one_letter_code
_entity_poly.pdbx_strand_id
1 'polypeptide(L)'
;MAAAAHKVDNLVAIVDRNRVQATDEIEKVLSVGDVPAKWAAFGWNVIEIDGHDMGQILDALDAAKACKGKPTAIIADTIKGKGFPFAEGKAAYHNAAMNEEEYAIAQQMVKKMKEEA
;
A
#
# COMPACT_ATOMS: atom_id res chain seq x y z
N MET A 1 -13.22 15.04 1.21
CA MET A 1 -14.58 15.62 1.13
C MET A 1 -14.90 16.18 -0.25
N ALA A 2 -14.16 17.15 -0.80
CA ALA A 2 -14.47 17.78 -2.10
C ALA A 2 -14.74 16.80 -3.23
N ALA A 3 -13.85 15.82 -3.45
CA ALA A 3 -14.02 14.82 -4.52
C ALA A 3 -15.34 14.04 -4.42
N ALA A 4 -15.74 13.66 -3.21
CA ALA A 4 -17.02 12.98 -3.00
C ALA A 4 -18.22 13.93 -3.23
N ALA A 5 -18.15 15.17 -2.73
CA ALA A 5 -19.18 16.18 -2.93
C ALA A 5 -19.40 16.49 -4.43
N HIS A 6 -18.31 16.55 -5.20
CA HIS A 6 -18.35 16.76 -6.65
C HIS A 6 -18.56 15.47 -7.47
N LYS A 7 -18.75 14.32 -6.82
CA LYS A 7 -18.97 13.01 -7.45
C LYS A 7 -17.90 12.65 -8.49
N VAL A 8 -16.63 12.89 -8.17
CA VAL A 8 -15.48 12.64 -9.06
C VAL A 8 -15.23 11.13 -9.14
N ASP A 9 -16.05 10.43 -9.93
CA ASP A 9 -16.09 8.97 -9.98
C ASP A 9 -14.99 8.32 -10.86
N ASN A 10 -14.18 9.14 -11.49
CA ASN A 10 -12.96 8.73 -12.20
C ASN A 10 -11.67 8.94 -11.37
N LEU A 11 -11.80 9.32 -10.08
CA LEU A 11 -10.68 9.46 -9.18
C LEU A 11 -10.52 8.18 -8.33
N VAL A 12 -9.33 7.59 -8.40
CA VAL A 12 -8.92 6.48 -7.54
C VAL A 12 -7.73 6.90 -6.70
N ALA A 13 -7.84 6.78 -5.38
CA ALA A 13 -6.74 6.95 -4.44
C ALA A 13 -6.31 5.57 -3.93
N ILE A 14 -5.01 5.31 -3.91
CA ILE A 14 -4.44 4.09 -3.33
C ILE A 14 -3.69 4.48 -2.07
N VAL A 15 -4.05 3.87 -0.95
CA VAL A 15 -3.38 4.03 0.34
C VAL A 15 -2.49 2.81 0.56
N ASP A 16 -1.17 3.00 0.50
CA ASP A 16 -0.20 2.00 0.93
C ASP A 16 -0.20 1.94 2.47
N ARG A 17 -0.93 0.96 3.03
CA ARG A 17 -1.06 0.76 4.48
C ARG A 17 0.04 -0.18 4.99
N ASN A 18 1.29 0.24 4.90
CA ASN A 18 2.45 -0.55 5.33
C ASN A 18 2.75 -0.46 6.83
N ARG A 19 2.01 0.37 7.59
CA ARG A 19 2.07 0.51 9.05
C ARG A 19 3.39 1.07 9.60
N VAL A 20 4.29 1.51 8.73
CA VAL A 20 5.59 2.07 9.10
C VAL A 20 5.74 3.46 8.51
N GLN A 21 6.33 4.36 9.25
CA GLN A 21 6.76 5.67 8.78
C GLN A 21 8.28 5.83 8.93
N ALA A 22 8.83 6.99 8.52
CA ALA A 22 10.27 7.22 8.48
C ALA A 22 10.98 6.96 9.82
N THR A 23 10.32 7.19 10.94
CA THR A 23 10.93 7.12 12.29
C THR A 23 10.66 5.82 13.03
N ASP A 24 9.45 5.24 12.91
CA ASP A 24 9.07 3.99 13.60
C ASP A 24 7.71 3.47 13.05
N GLU A 25 7.13 2.46 13.70
CA GLU A 25 5.77 2.00 13.47
C GLU A 25 4.76 3.13 13.72
N ILE A 26 3.74 3.23 12.86
CA ILE A 26 2.72 4.30 12.94
C ILE A 26 2.05 4.34 14.31
N GLU A 27 1.70 3.17 14.88
CA GLU A 27 1.02 3.10 16.18
C GLU A 27 1.84 3.62 17.36
N LYS A 28 3.17 3.62 17.24
CA LYS A 28 4.07 4.17 18.27
C LYS A 28 4.26 5.68 18.16
N VAL A 29 4.16 6.22 16.96
CA VAL A 29 4.43 7.65 16.72
C VAL A 29 3.14 8.46 16.72
N LEU A 30 2.21 8.10 15.86
CA LEU A 30 0.89 8.72 15.76
C LEU A 30 -0.09 7.76 15.07
N SER A 31 -0.94 7.09 15.86
CA SER A 31 -1.97 6.22 15.30
C SER A 31 -2.90 6.99 14.38
N VAL A 32 -3.07 6.48 13.17
CA VAL A 32 -4.03 7.01 12.20
C VAL A 32 -5.43 6.40 12.37
N GLY A 33 -5.61 5.48 13.31
CA GLY A 33 -6.87 4.81 13.61
C GLY A 33 -7.44 4.04 12.41
N ASP A 34 -8.75 3.94 12.35
CA ASP A 34 -9.47 3.23 11.28
C ASP A 34 -9.45 4.04 9.97
N VAL A 35 -8.49 3.76 9.09
CA VAL A 35 -8.32 4.44 7.80
C VAL A 35 -9.50 4.17 6.87
N PRO A 36 -9.98 2.92 6.67
CA PRO A 36 -11.16 2.64 5.86
C PRO A 36 -12.39 3.43 6.30
N ALA A 37 -12.70 3.43 7.60
CA ALA A 37 -13.86 4.17 8.11
C ALA A 37 -13.76 5.68 7.88
N LYS A 38 -12.56 6.26 7.95
CA LYS A 38 -12.34 7.68 7.66
C LYS A 38 -12.64 8.02 6.20
N TRP A 39 -12.16 7.22 5.25
CA TRP A 39 -12.46 7.41 3.83
C TRP A 39 -13.95 7.24 3.55
N ALA A 40 -14.58 6.23 4.13
CA ALA A 40 -16.03 6.00 3.99
C ALA A 40 -16.84 7.16 4.55
N ALA A 41 -16.48 7.72 5.73
CA ALA A 41 -17.13 8.87 6.34
C ALA A 41 -17.05 10.14 5.47
N PHE A 42 -16.04 10.26 4.62
CA PHE A 42 -15.92 11.34 3.63
C PHE A 42 -16.66 11.04 2.31
N GLY A 43 -17.43 9.97 2.23
CA GLY A 43 -18.29 9.64 1.08
C GLY A 43 -17.58 8.90 -0.06
N TRP A 44 -16.40 8.31 0.20
CA TRP A 44 -15.68 7.50 -0.78
C TRP A 44 -16.21 6.06 -0.81
N ASN A 45 -16.14 5.43 -1.97
CA ASN A 45 -16.18 3.97 -2.07
C ASN A 45 -14.85 3.42 -1.56
N VAL A 46 -14.88 2.45 -0.63
CA VAL A 46 -13.67 1.91 -0.01
C VAL A 46 -13.53 0.44 -0.36
N ILE A 47 -12.35 0.04 -0.82
CA ILE A 47 -11.99 -1.34 -1.13
C ILE A 47 -10.71 -1.67 -0.35
N GLU A 48 -10.73 -2.71 0.46
CA GLU A 48 -9.55 -3.21 1.18
C GLU A 48 -8.99 -4.44 0.46
N ILE A 49 -7.68 -4.49 0.28
CA ILE A 49 -6.98 -5.56 -0.43
C ILE A 49 -5.67 -5.95 0.27
N ASP A 50 -5.19 -7.16 0.01
CA ASP A 50 -3.77 -7.47 0.14
C ASP A 50 -3.02 -6.79 -1.02
N GLY A 51 -2.17 -5.80 -0.69
CA GLY A 51 -1.39 -5.04 -1.68
C GLY A 51 -0.24 -5.83 -2.30
N HIS A 52 -0.06 -7.10 -1.93
CA HIS A 52 0.90 -8.03 -2.55
C HIS A 52 0.22 -9.12 -3.39
N ASP A 53 -1.11 -9.16 -3.40
CA ASP A 53 -1.91 -10.05 -4.26
C ASP A 53 -2.29 -9.33 -5.56
N MET A 54 -1.66 -9.73 -6.67
CA MET A 54 -1.88 -9.10 -7.98
C MET A 54 -3.33 -9.29 -8.47
N GLY A 55 -3.97 -10.41 -8.13
CA GLY A 55 -5.38 -10.66 -8.46
C GLY A 55 -6.29 -9.65 -7.77
N GLN A 56 -6.13 -9.47 -6.46
CA GLN A 56 -6.91 -8.48 -5.70
C GLN A 56 -6.66 -7.05 -6.18
N ILE A 57 -5.43 -6.70 -6.59
CA ILE A 57 -5.11 -5.39 -7.16
C ILE A 57 -5.90 -5.16 -8.45
N LEU A 58 -5.90 -6.11 -9.36
CA LEU A 58 -6.62 -6.01 -10.63
C LEU A 58 -8.13 -5.92 -10.42
N ASP A 59 -8.69 -6.76 -9.57
CA ASP A 59 -10.12 -6.76 -9.23
C ASP A 59 -10.55 -5.42 -8.60
N ALA A 60 -9.73 -4.87 -7.70
CA ALA A 60 -10.00 -3.57 -7.06
C ALA A 60 -9.98 -2.42 -8.07
N LEU A 61 -9.05 -2.44 -9.04
CA LEU A 61 -8.97 -1.42 -10.09
C LEU A 61 -10.19 -1.51 -11.04
N ASP A 62 -10.66 -2.71 -11.37
CA ASP A 62 -11.84 -2.88 -12.19
C ASP A 62 -13.12 -2.50 -11.45
N ALA A 63 -13.22 -2.85 -10.15
CA ALA A 63 -14.32 -2.39 -9.30
C ALA A 63 -14.35 -0.86 -9.15
N ALA A 64 -13.17 -0.22 -9.05
CA ALA A 64 -13.07 1.23 -9.00
C ALA A 64 -13.55 1.89 -10.30
N LYS A 65 -13.24 1.34 -11.48
CA LYS A 65 -13.74 1.82 -12.79
C LYS A 65 -15.27 1.68 -12.92
N ALA A 66 -15.82 0.61 -12.34
CA ALA A 66 -17.25 0.34 -12.35
C ALA A 66 -18.04 1.23 -11.38
N CYS A 67 -17.42 1.73 -10.31
CA CYS A 67 -18.05 2.59 -9.32
C CYS A 67 -18.40 3.95 -9.93
N LYS A 68 -19.68 4.36 -9.82
CA LYS A 68 -20.16 5.63 -10.35
C LYS A 68 -20.73 6.53 -9.26
N GLY A 69 -20.63 7.83 -9.50
CA GLY A 69 -21.15 8.88 -8.62
C GLY A 69 -20.35 9.16 -7.35
N LYS A 70 -19.22 8.49 -7.13
CA LYS A 70 -18.30 8.76 -6.01
C LYS A 70 -16.89 8.26 -6.32
N PRO A 71 -15.85 8.90 -5.76
CA PRO A 71 -14.46 8.45 -5.89
C PRO A 71 -14.23 7.14 -5.13
N THR A 72 -13.19 6.40 -5.51
CA THR A 72 -12.80 5.15 -4.85
C THR A 72 -11.46 5.29 -4.14
N ALA A 73 -11.39 4.81 -2.90
CA ALA A 73 -10.16 4.62 -2.13
C ALA A 73 -9.87 3.12 -2.02
N ILE A 74 -8.72 2.70 -2.50
CA ILE A 74 -8.20 1.34 -2.34
C ILE A 74 -7.20 1.36 -1.19
N ILE A 75 -7.49 0.63 -0.12
CA ILE A 75 -6.61 0.50 1.04
C ILE A 75 -5.83 -0.81 0.86
N ALA A 76 -4.58 -0.69 0.44
CA ALA A 76 -3.71 -1.82 0.19
C ALA A 76 -2.87 -2.13 1.44
N ASP A 77 -3.15 -3.25 2.10
CA ASP A 77 -2.30 -3.77 3.16
C ASP A 77 -1.00 -4.30 2.56
N THR A 78 0.12 -3.73 2.97
CA THR A 78 1.43 -4.07 2.45
C THR A 78 2.45 -4.29 3.58
N ILE A 79 3.57 -4.89 3.22
CA ILE A 79 4.74 -4.99 4.08
C ILE A 79 5.83 -4.13 3.45
N LYS A 80 6.29 -3.09 4.17
CA LYS A 80 7.43 -2.29 3.73
C LYS A 80 8.63 -3.19 3.44
N GLY A 81 9.26 -3.03 2.26
CA GLY A 81 10.42 -3.82 1.86
C GLY A 81 10.14 -5.30 1.56
N LYS A 82 8.89 -5.66 1.26
CA LYS A 82 8.48 -7.04 0.92
C LYS A 82 9.40 -7.68 -0.10
N GLY A 83 9.81 -8.91 0.19
CA GLY A 83 10.74 -9.68 -0.64
C GLY A 83 12.21 -9.54 -0.23
N PHE A 84 12.55 -8.61 0.68
CA PHE A 84 13.91 -8.42 1.18
C PHE A 84 13.94 -8.58 2.71
N PRO A 85 14.29 -9.77 3.27
CA PRO A 85 14.20 -10.07 4.70
C PRO A 85 14.96 -9.09 5.62
N PHE A 86 16.04 -8.50 5.11
CA PHE A 86 16.79 -7.48 5.85
C PHE A 86 16.03 -6.16 5.98
N ALA A 87 15.06 -5.86 5.08
CA ALA A 87 14.33 -4.60 5.00
C ALA A 87 12.85 -4.71 5.44
N GLU A 88 12.26 -5.93 5.42
CA GLU A 88 10.84 -6.13 5.70
C GLU A 88 10.43 -5.54 7.05
N GLY A 89 9.42 -4.67 7.04
CA GLY A 89 8.82 -4.04 8.21
C GLY A 89 9.72 -3.06 8.97
N LYS A 90 10.89 -2.71 8.44
CA LYS A 90 11.86 -1.88 9.17
C LYS A 90 11.82 -0.42 8.73
N ALA A 91 11.56 0.49 9.67
CA ALA A 91 11.59 1.94 9.45
C ALA A 91 12.97 2.43 8.97
N ALA A 92 14.06 1.82 9.45
CA ALA A 92 15.44 2.19 9.08
C ALA A 92 15.69 2.18 7.56
N TYR A 93 14.96 1.34 6.81
CA TYR A 93 15.08 1.27 5.35
C TYR A 93 14.21 2.30 4.59
N HIS A 94 13.72 3.33 5.28
CA HIS A 94 13.04 4.43 4.60
C HIS A 94 13.99 5.21 3.68
N ASN A 95 15.26 5.43 4.11
CA ASN A 95 16.30 6.14 3.37
C ASN A 95 17.69 5.47 3.47
N ALA A 96 17.78 4.21 3.89
CA ALA A 96 19.05 3.53 4.01
C ALA A 96 19.54 3.00 2.66
N ALA A 97 20.82 3.15 2.39
CA ALA A 97 21.50 2.41 1.34
C ALA A 97 21.80 0.98 1.83
N MET A 98 21.76 0.01 0.94
CA MET A 98 22.21 -1.35 1.23
C MET A 98 23.74 -1.37 1.41
N ASN A 99 24.22 -2.16 2.36
CA ASN A 99 25.63 -2.54 2.43
C ASN A 99 25.94 -3.65 1.41
N GLU A 100 27.23 -4.03 1.27
CA GLU A 100 27.65 -5.01 0.27
C GLU A 100 27.01 -6.40 0.49
N GLU A 101 26.85 -6.82 1.74
CA GLU A 101 26.23 -8.11 2.08
C GLU A 101 24.74 -8.12 1.73
N GLU A 102 24.02 -7.09 2.10
CA GLU A 102 22.59 -6.91 1.78
C GLU A 102 22.37 -6.82 0.27
N TYR A 103 23.26 -6.15 -0.45
CA TYR A 103 23.22 -6.06 -1.90
C TYR A 103 23.41 -7.43 -2.56
N ALA A 104 24.34 -8.24 -2.06
CA ALA A 104 24.56 -9.61 -2.56
C ALA A 104 23.31 -10.48 -2.32
N ILE A 105 22.69 -10.37 -1.14
CA ILE A 105 21.44 -11.06 -0.81
C ILE A 105 20.33 -10.61 -1.76
N ALA A 106 20.16 -9.29 -1.95
CA ALA A 106 19.14 -8.75 -2.84
C ALA A 106 19.28 -9.25 -4.28
N GLN A 107 20.49 -9.32 -4.82
CA GLN A 107 20.75 -9.86 -6.15
C GLN A 107 20.31 -11.32 -6.28
N GLN A 108 20.62 -12.16 -5.28
CA GLN A 108 20.20 -13.57 -5.27
C GLN A 108 18.68 -13.70 -5.22
N MET A 109 18.00 -12.88 -4.41
CA MET A 109 16.55 -12.90 -4.30
C MET A 109 15.86 -12.48 -5.61
N VAL A 110 16.34 -11.40 -6.26
CA VAL A 110 15.81 -10.96 -7.56
C VAL A 110 16.00 -12.05 -8.62
N LYS A 111 17.15 -12.75 -8.60
CA LYS A 111 17.38 -13.88 -9.53
C LYS A 111 16.35 -14.98 -9.29
N LYS A 112 16.13 -15.38 -8.04
CA LYS A 112 15.15 -16.41 -7.68
C LYS A 112 13.72 -16.00 -8.08
N MET A 113 13.30 -14.76 -7.81
CA MET A 113 11.99 -14.24 -8.20
C MET A 113 11.75 -14.30 -9.72
N LYS A 114 12.80 -14.08 -10.53
CA LYS A 114 12.72 -14.18 -11.99
C LYS A 114 12.63 -15.62 -12.51
N GLU A 115 13.17 -16.58 -11.75
CA GLU A 115 13.12 -18.01 -12.11
C GLU A 115 11.73 -18.62 -11.74
N GLU A 116 11.01 -18.01 -10.80
CA GLU A 116 9.70 -18.46 -10.31
C GLU A 116 8.51 -17.77 -11.01
N ALA A 117 8.74 -16.73 -11.82
CA ALA A 117 7.74 -15.95 -12.54
C ALA A 117 7.47 -16.48 -13.94
#